data_35c94d64bcef9441cdf23c7a4bb5204a
#
_entry.id   35c94d64bcef9441cdf23c7a4bb5204a
#
_cell.length_a   1.000
_cell.length_b   1.000
_cell.length_c   1.000
_cell.angle_alpha   90.00
_cell.angle_beta   90.00
_cell.angle_gamma   90.00
#
_symmetry.space_group_name_H-M   'P 1'
#
loop_
_entity.id
_entity.type
_entity.pdbx_description
1 polymer ?
#
loop_
_entity_poly.entity_id
_entity_poly.type
_entity_poly.pdbx_seq_one_letter_code
_entity_poly.pdbx_strand_id
1 'polypeptide(L)'
;EMGARFAKWRAVITIGDSIPSDHCIVANAHGLARYASLCQESNIVPIVEPEILMDGEHNIDTCYEVTNKTLDCVFDVLKLHNVMLEGIVLKPNMVISGMECDQQANVDTVSEMTVNALKENVPSEVPGIAFLSGGQSSDDATLHLNSMNKNNVSLPWNLTFSYGRALQADALIGWGGENREKGQEAFLNRAKNNGLASMGML
;
A
#
# COMPACT_ATOMS: atom_id res chain seq x y z
N GLU A 1 -23.34 18.33 5.79
CA GLU A 1 -21.93 18.43 5.33
C GLU A 1 -21.01 17.97 6.45
N MET A 2 -20.45 16.76 6.34
CA MET A 2 -19.63 16.14 7.40
C MET A 2 -18.16 16.56 7.37
N GLY A 3 -17.74 17.41 6.42
CA GLY A 3 -16.38 17.95 6.34
C GLY A 3 -15.32 16.97 5.81
N ALA A 4 -15.69 15.88 5.12
CA ALA A 4 -14.74 14.98 4.49
C ALA A 4 -13.86 15.71 3.48
N ARG A 5 -12.57 15.34 3.43
CA ARG A 5 -11.57 15.90 2.50
C ARG A 5 -10.95 14.85 1.60
N PHE A 6 -11.02 13.60 1.98
CA PHE A 6 -10.56 12.47 1.18
C PHE A 6 -11.53 11.29 1.31
N ALA A 7 -11.47 10.39 0.36
CA ALA A 7 -12.17 9.11 0.37
C ALA A 7 -11.21 8.00 -0.02
N LYS A 8 -11.55 6.74 0.26
CA LYS A 8 -10.73 5.60 -0.07
C LYS A 8 -11.59 4.50 -0.70
N TRP A 9 -11.14 3.95 -1.83
CA TRP A 9 -11.70 2.76 -2.46
C TRP A 9 -10.64 1.69 -2.61
N ARG A 10 -10.96 0.48 -2.18
CA ARG A 10 -10.08 -0.69 -2.19
C ARG A 10 -10.54 -1.67 -3.26
N ALA A 11 -9.65 -2.00 -4.20
CA ALA A 11 -9.83 -3.08 -5.17
C ALA A 11 -8.92 -4.24 -4.76
N VAL A 12 -9.50 -5.39 -4.47
CA VAL A 12 -8.78 -6.57 -3.96
C VAL A 12 -8.55 -7.55 -5.10
N ILE A 13 -7.30 -7.97 -5.26
CA ILE A 13 -6.83 -8.90 -6.29
C ILE A 13 -6.13 -10.08 -5.60
N THR A 14 -6.58 -11.29 -5.86
CA THR A 14 -6.01 -12.52 -5.31
C THR A 14 -5.09 -13.18 -6.33
N ILE A 15 -3.94 -13.68 -5.87
CA ILE A 15 -3.05 -14.55 -6.65
C ILE A 15 -3.42 -16.00 -6.39
N GLY A 16 -3.49 -16.82 -7.44
CA GLY A 16 -3.77 -18.25 -7.38
C GLY A 16 -3.68 -18.89 -8.76
N ASP A 17 -4.09 -20.15 -8.87
CA ASP A 17 -4.09 -20.87 -10.15
C ASP A 17 -4.95 -20.13 -11.20
N SER A 18 -4.31 -19.63 -12.24
CA SER A 18 -4.94 -18.89 -13.34
C SER A 18 -5.63 -17.58 -12.93
N ILE A 19 -5.34 -17.04 -11.77
CA ILE A 19 -5.82 -15.73 -11.31
C ILE A 19 -4.67 -14.86 -10.78
N PRO A 20 -4.77 -13.51 -10.92
CA PRO A 20 -5.90 -12.77 -11.50
C PRO A 20 -5.97 -12.91 -13.03
N SER A 21 -7.19 -12.92 -13.59
CA SER A 21 -7.37 -12.76 -15.04
C SER A 21 -7.17 -11.31 -15.45
N ASP A 22 -6.84 -11.08 -16.73
CA ASP A 22 -6.75 -9.71 -17.29
C ASP A 22 -8.06 -8.95 -17.10
N HIS A 23 -9.19 -9.63 -17.28
CA HIS A 23 -10.50 -9.02 -17.06
C HIS A 23 -10.69 -8.56 -15.60
N CYS A 24 -10.24 -9.33 -14.63
CA CYS A 24 -10.29 -8.94 -13.21
C CYS A 24 -9.50 -7.65 -12.96
N ILE A 25 -8.28 -7.56 -13.47
CA ILE A 25 -7.41 -6.37 -13.33
C ILE A 25 -8.06 -5.14 -13.98
N VAL A 26 -8.50 -5.27 -15.24
CA VAL A 26 -9.13 -4.18 -16.01
C VAL A 26 -10.42 -3.71 -15.34
N ALA A 27 -11.28 -4.62 -14.89
CA ALA A 27 -12.54 -4.26 -14.23
C ALA A 27 -12.32 -3.49 -12.93
N ASN A 28 -11.33 -3.91 -12.12
CA ASN A 28 -10.94 -3.22 -10.89
C ASN A 28 -10.31 -1.86 -11.19
N ALA A 29 -9.45 -1.74 -12.20
CA ALA A 29 -8.86 -0.48 -12.63
C ALA A 29 -9.93 0.55 -13.05
N HIS A 30 -10.95 0.13 -13.83
CA HIS A 30 -12.07 0.99 -14.16
C HIS A 30 -12.92 1.38 -12.95
N GLY A 31 -13.09 0.48 -11.98
CA GLY A 31 -13.77 0.81 -10.71
C GLY A 31 -13.03 1.90 -9.94
N LEU A 32 -11.71 1.76 -9.78
CA LEU A 32 -10.83 2.73 -9.12
C LEU A 32 -10.83 4.08 -9.85
N ALA A 33 -10.69 4.09 -11.17
CA ALA A 33 -10.63 5.33 -11.94
C ALA A 33 -11.95 6.10 -11.94
N ARG A 34 -13.07 5.41 -12.05
CA ARG A 34 -14.41 6.04 -11.95
C ARG A 34 -14.63 6.64 -10.58
N TYR A 35 -14.27 5.92 -9.53
CA TYR A 35 -14.32 6.43 -8.16
C TYR A 35 -13.43 7.67 -7.99
N ALA A 36 -12.19 7.64 -8.50
CA ALA A 36 -11.25 8.76 -8.39
C ALA A 36 -11.78 10.01 -9.11
N SER A 37 -12.30 9.87 -10.32
CA SER A 37 -12.91 10.96 -11.09
C SER A 37 -14.07 11.62 -10.34
N LEU A 38 -15.01 10.81 -9.83
CA LEU A 38 -16.16 11.33 -9.05
C LEU A 38 -15.73 12.02 -7.74
N CYS A 39 -14.67 11.55 -7.08
CA CYS A 39 -14.10 12.23 -5.91
C CYS A 39 -13.56 13.60 -6.29
N GLN A 40 -12.80 13.71 -7.37
CA GLN A 40 -12.22 14.98 -7.81
C GLN A 40 -13.29 15.98 -8.25
N GLU A 41 -14.33 15.54 -8.96
CA GLU A 41 -15.50 16.37 -9.27
C GLU A 41 -16.18 16.92 -8.00
N SER A 42 -16.09 16.19 -6.90
CA SER A 42 -16.66 16.58 -5.60
C SER A 42 -15.67 17.33 -4.68
N ASN A 43 -14.50 17.72 -5.18
CA ASN A 43 -13.41 18.34 -4.40
C ASN A 43 -12.94 17.47 -3.21
N ILE A 44 -12.89 16.16 -3.41
CA ILE A 44 -12.42 15.16 -2.44
C ILE A 44 -11.19 14.46 -3.02
N VAL A 45 -10.12 14.34 -2.25
CA VAL A 45 -8.91 13.60 -2.65
C VAL A 45 -9.20 12.10 -2.67
N PRO A 46 -9.07 11.40 -3.82
CA PRO A 46 -9.20 9.95 -3.86
C PRO A 46 -7.92 9.27 -3.40
N ILE A 47 -8.05 8.36 -2.45
CA ILE A 47 -7.02 7.36 -2.12
C ILE A 47 -7.32 6.12 -2.96
N VAL A 48 -6.48 5.86 -3.96
CA VAL A 48 -6.61 4.75 -4.91
C VAL A 48 -5.88 3.55 -4.36
N GLU A 49 -6.60 2.47 -4.00
CA GLU A 49 -6.04 1.31 -3.31
C GLU A 49 -6.18 0.02 -4.15
N PRO A 50 -5.29 -0.19 -5.15
CA PRO A 50 -5.13 -1.49 -5.76
C PRO A 50 -4.33 -2.38 -4.82
N GLU A 51 -4.92 -3.46 -4.31
CA GLU A 51 -4.29 -4.35 -3.34
C GLU A 51 -4.15 -5.75 -3.91
N ILE A 52 -2.92 -6.20 -4.05
CA ILE A 52 -2.62 -7.61 -4.26
C ILE A 52 -2.55 -8.26 -2.88
N LEU A 53 -3.39 -9.27 -2.65
CA LEU A 53 -3.42 -10.01 -1.38
C LEU A 53 -2.14 -10.84 -1.22
N MET A 54 -1.68 -10.91 0.01
CA MET A 54 -0.54 -11.74 0.40
C MET A 54 -0.96 -13.15 0.84
N ASP A 55 -2.26 -13.46 0.81
CA ASP A 55 -2.76 -14.81 1.09
C ASP A 55 -2.29 -15.78 0.00
N GLY A 56 -1.84 -16.98 0.38
CA GLY A 56 -1.39 -18.03 -0.53
C GLY A 56 0.11 -18.31 -0.50
N GLU A 57 0.53 -19.23 -1.37
CA GLU A 57 1.88 -19.81 -1.43
C GLU A 57 2.79 -19.15 -2.48
N HIS A 58 2.34 -18.08 -3.13
CA HIS A 58 3.10 -17.43 -4.19
C HIS A 58 4.42 -16.84 -3.68
N ASN A 59 5.48 -16.95 -4.49
CA ASN A 59 6.74 -16.31 -4.20
C ASN A 59 6.70 -14.80 -4.50
N ILE A 60 7.76 -14.09 -4.10
CA ILE A 60 7.85 -12.64 -4.29
C ILE A 60 7.88 -12.23 -5.76
N ASP A 61 8.45 -13.05 -6.66
CA ASP A 61 8.50 -12.75 -8.09
C ASP A 61 7.10 -12.73 -8.70
N THR A 62 6.25 -13.69 -8.34
CA THR A 62 4.85 -13.73 -8.75
C THR A 62 4.08 -12.49 -8.24
N CYS A 63 4.32 -12.08 -6.98
CA CYS A 63 3.73 -10.86 -6.44
C CYS A 63 4.20 -9.63 -7.23
N TYR A 64 5.48 -9.57 -7.59
CA TYR A 64 6.06 -8.50 -8.40
C TYR A 64 5.38 -8.39 -9.77
N GLU A 65 5.28 -9.51 -10.49
CA GLU A 65 4.64 -9.56 -11.82
C GLU A 65 3.18 -9.07 -11.78
N VAL A 66 2.40 -9.58 -10.81
CA VAL A 66 0.99 -9.20 -10.67
C VAL A 66 0.85 -7.74 -10.23
N THR A 67 1.73 -7.25 -9.34
CA THR A 67 1.75 -5.85 -8.91
C THR A 67 2.05 -4.92 -10.08
N ASN A 68 3.09 -5.21 -10.88
CA ASN A 68 3.44 -4.43 -12.06
C ASN A 68 2.28 -4.36 -13.05
N LYS A 69 1.73 -5.50 -13.42
CA LYS A 69 0.60 -5.58 -14.35
C LYS A 69 -0.62 -4.81 -13.85
N THR A 70 -0.86 -4.85 -12.55
CA THR A 70 -1.99 -4.15 -11.93
C THR A 70 -1.77 -2.64 -11.92
N LEU A 71 -0.59 -2.17 -11.50
CA LEU A 71 -0.27 -0.75 -11.47
C LEU A 71 -0.27 -0.13 -12.86
N ASP A 72 0.35 -0.79 -13.85
CA ASP A 72 0.34 -0.36 -15.24
C ASP A 72 -1.10 -0.13 -15.75
N CYS A 73 -1.95 -1.15 -15.60
CA CYS A 73 -3.35 -1.06 -15.99
C CYS A 73 -4.11 0.04 -15.23
N VAL A 74 -3.89 0.18 -13.92
CA VAL A 74 -4.56 1.20 -13.10
C VAL A 74 -4.20 2.60 -13.58
N PHE A 75 -2.92 2.90 -13.85
CA PHE A 75 -2.51 4.22 -14.29
C PHE A 75 -2.96 4.53 -15.72
N ASP A 76 -2.99 3.55 -16.61
CA ASP A 76 -3.55 3.73 -17.94
C ASP A 76 -5.05 4.07 -17.88
N VAL A 77 -5.81 3.37 -17.04
CA VAL A 77 -7.24 3.63 -16.89
C VAL A 77 -7.52 4.94 -16.13
N LEU A 78 -6.70 5.32 -15.15
CA LEU A 78 -6.79 6.64 -14.50
C LEU A 78 -6.62 7.77 -15.53
N LYS A 79 -5.64 7.67 -16.43
CA LYS A 79 -5.43 8.62 -17.55
C LYS A 79 -6.64 8.64 -18.50
N LEU A 80 -7.16 7.47 -18.86
CA LEU A 80 -8.34 7.35 -19.71
C LEU A 80 -9.57 8.07 -19.13
N HIS A 81 -9.71 8.07 -17.80
CA HIS A 81 -10.79 8.76 -17.08
C HIS A 81 -10.45 10.22 -16.75
N ASN A 82 -9.37 10.77 -17.28
CA ASN A 82 -8.89 12.14 -17.04
C ASN A 82 -8.72 12.48 -15.55
N VAL A 83 -8.30 11.50 -14.75
CA VAL A 83 -7.98 11.73 -13.34
C VAL A 83 -6.70 12.55 -13.24
N MET A 84 -6.74 13.64 -12.49
CA MET A 84 -5.58 14.48 -12.18
C MET A 84 -4.69 13.74 -11.18
N LEU A 85 -3.51 13.29 -11.61
CA LEU A 85 -2.63 12.43 -10.81
C LEU A 85 -2.00 13.18 -9.62
N GLU A 86 -1.77 14.48 -9.74
CA GLU A 86 -1.31 15.34 -8.64
C GLU A 86 -2.34 15.45 -7.49
N GLY A 87 -3.58 15.08 -7.76
CA GLY A 87 -4.69 15.13 -6.81
C GLY A 87 -5.07 13.79 -6.20
N ILE A 88 -4.24 12.73 -6.33
CA ILE A 88 -4.51 11.42 -5.73
C ILE A 88 -3.48 11.06 -4.64
N VAL A 89 -3.81 10.07 -3.83
CA VAL A 89 -2.84 9.29 -3.04
C VAL A 89 -2.94 7.84 -3.50
N LEU A 90 -1.81 7.25 -3.86
CA LEU A 90 -1.74 5.82 -4.17
C LEU A 90 -1.59 5.03 -2.86
N LYS A 91 -2.37 3.96 -2.68
CA LYS A 91 -2.26 3.06 -1.53
C LYS A 91 -2.08 1.61 -1.98
N PRO A 92 -0.88 1.23 -2.42
CA PRO A 92 -0.60 -0.13 -2.89
C PRO A 92 -0.17 -1.06 -1.76
N ASN A 93 -0.11 -2.36 -2.07
CA ASN A 93 0.67 -3.34 -1.30
C ASN A 93 2.18 -3.09 -1.47
N MET A 94 2.98 -3.64 -0.56
CA MET A 94 4.40 -3.92 -0.81
C MET A 94 4.51 -5.22 -1.60
N VAL A 95 5.57 -5.38 -2.36
CA VAL A 95 5.88 -6.63 -3.07
C VAL A 95 6.50 -7.61 -2.08
N ILE A 96 5.77 -8.64 -1.71
CA ILE A 96 6.15 -9.62 -0.68
C ILE A 96 5.81 -11.04 -1.12
N SER A 97 6.44 -12.03 -0.50
CA SER A 97 6.00 -13.43 -0.62
C SER A 97 4.62 -13.63 0.01
N GLY A 98 3.85 -14.57 -0.50
CA GLY A 98 2.60 -15.00 0.13
C GLY A 98 2.83 -15.51 1.55
N MET A 99 1.82 -15.37 2.41
CA MET A 99 1.95 -15.76 3.84
C MET A 99 2.24 -17.25 4.04
N GLU A 100 1.81 -18.09 3.09
CA GLU A 100 1.95 -19.54 3.12
C GLU A 100 3.16 -20.02 2.31
N CYS A 101 3.95 -19.11 1.73
CA CYS A 101 5.15 -19.42 0.98
C CYS A 101 6.28 -19.86 1.92
N ASP A 102 6.87 -21.01 1.67
CA ASP A 102 7.96 -21.56 2.47
C ASP A 102 9.21 -20.67 2.49
N GLN A 103 9.42 -19.88 1.43
CA GLN A 103 10.55 -18.97 1.28
C GLN A 103 10.08 -17.51 1.37
N GLN A 104 10.22 -16.94 2.56
CA GLN A 104 9.96 -15.52 2.78
C GLN A 104 11.15 -14.67 2.33
N ALA A 105 10.88 -13.64 1.56
CA ALA A 105 11.90 -12.68 1.14
C ALA A 105 12.38 -11.83 2.32
N ASN A 106 13.65 -11.46 2.31
CA ASN A 106 14.21 -10.57 3.33
C ASN A 106 13.83 -9.11 3.08
N VAL A 107 14.08 -8.25 4.09
CA VAL A 107 13.71 -6.83 4.08
C VAL A 107 14.29 -6.09 2.88
N ASP A 108 15.55 -6.34 2.52
CA ASP A 108 16.20 -5.63 1.42
C ASP A 108 15.60 -6.02 0.08
N THR A 109 15.31 -7.30 -0.14
CA THR A 109 14.64 -7.79 -1.35
C THR A 109 13.23 -7.21 -1.49
N VAL A 110 12.44 -7.21 -0.42
CA VAL A 110 11.10 -6.60 -0.41
C VAL A 110 11.17 -5.11 -0.73
N SER A 111 12.11 -4.40 -0.12
CA SER A 111 12.32 -2.97 -0.33
C SER A 111 12.69 -2.67 -1.78
N GLU A 112 13.68 -3.38 -2.33
CA GLU A 112 14.15 -3.20 -3.69
C GLU A 112 13.06 -3.50 -4.72
N MET A 113 12.40 -4.66 -4.63
CA MET A 113 11.37 -5.06 -5.58
C MET A 113 10.14 -4.14 -5.51
N THR A 114 9.75 -3.71 -4.31
CA THR A 114 8.65 -2.76 -4.16
C THR A 114 8.97 -1.43 -4.83
N VAL A 115 10.16 -0.87 -4.58
CA VAL A 115 10.57 0.41 -5.18
C VAL A 115 10.72 0.29 -6.69
N ASN A 116 11.21 -0.85 -7.20
CA ASN A 116 11.33 -1.08 -8.65
C ASN A 116 9.95 -1.13 -9.31
N ALA A 117 8.99 -1.87 -8.73
CA ALA A 117 7.61 -1.90 -9.22
C ALA A 117 6.98 -0.49 -9.30
N LEU A 118 7.24 0.33 -8.29
CA LEU A 118 6.77 1.72 -8.28
C LEU A 118 7.44 2.57 -9.36
N LYS A 119 8.77 2.45 -9.53
CA LYS A 119 9.53 3.21 -10.56
C LYS A 119 9.12 2.85 -11.98
N GLU A 120 8.74 1.60 -12.21
CA GLU A 120 8.30 1.12 -13.52
C GLU A 120 6.91 1.62 -13.91
N ASN A 121 6.01 1.80 -12.93
CA ASN A 121 4.59 1.97 -13.21
C ASN A 121 3.95 3.27 -12.69
N VAL A 122 4.51 3.88 -11.65
CA VAL A 122 3.86 5.04 -11.01
C VAL A 122 4.41 6.35 -11.58
N PRO A 123 3.57 7.19 -12.21
CA PRO A 123 3.96 8.50 -12.71
C PRO A 123 4.50 9.41 -11.60
N SER A 124 5.48 10.23 -11.95
CA SER A 124 6.12 11.19 -11.02
C SER A 124 5.19 12.28 -10.50
N GLU A 125 4.07 12.50 -11.16
CA GLU A 125 3.04 13.46 -10.80
C GLU A 125 2.26 13.07 -9.54
N VAL A 126 2.27 11.78 -9.17
CA VAL A 126 1.64 11.30 -7.93
C VAL A 126 2.39 11.85 -6.73
N PRO A 127 1.78 12.64 -5.83
CA PRO A 127 2.53 13.32 -4.77
C PRO A 127 2.98 12.38 -3.65
N GLY A 128 2.26 11.27 -3.43
CA GLY A 128 2.57 10.37 -2.32
C GLY A 128 1.96 8.99 -2.43
N ILE A 129 2.67 8.05 -1.83
CA ILE A 129 2.34 6.63 -1.78
C ILE A 129 2.26 6.22 -0.31
N ALA A 130 1.06 5.82 0.12
CA ALA A 130 0.79 5.41 1.49
C ALA A 130 0.52 3.89 1.52
N PHE A 131 1.53 3.08 1.81
CA PHE A 131 1.40 1.62 1.77
C PHE A 131 0.33 1.08 2.72
N LEU A 132 -0.40 0.06 2.28
CA LEU A 132 -1.14 -0.80 3.19
C LEU A 132 -0.18 -1.81 3.86
N SER A 133 -0.56 -2.38 4.99
CA SER A 133 0.25 -3.41 5.65
C SER A 133 -0.09 -4.84 5.19
N GLY A 134 -1.25 -5.04 4.56
CA GLY A 134 -1.74 -6.37 4.20
C GLY A 134 -1.91 -7.25 5.44
N GLY A 135 -1.17 -8.34 5.51
CA GLY A 135 -1.09 -9.23 6.67
C GLY A 135 0.29 -9.26 7.31
N GLN A 136 1.20 -8.35 6.92
CA GLN A 136 2.53 -8.24 7.52
C GLN A 136 2.44 -7.98 9.03
N SER A 137 3.45 -8.45 9.78
CA SER A 137 3.60 -8.06 11.17
C SER A 137 3.82 -6.54 11.30
N SER A 138 3.57 -6.00 12.49
CA SER A 138 3.83 -4.59 12.77
C SER A 138 5.29 -4.22 12.52
N ASP A 139 6.22 -5.12 12.88
CA ASP A 139 7.67 -4.91 12.74
C ASP A 139 8.10 -5.00 11.27
N ASP A 140 7.68 -6.03 10.53
CA ASP A 140 8.05 -6.18 9.12
C ASP A 140 7.56 -5.00 8.28
N ALA A 141 6.30 -4.59 8.45
CA ALA A 141 5.75 -3.44 7.74
C ALA A 141 6.54 -2.15 8.03
N THR A 142 6.99 -1.97 9.28
CA THR A 142 7.81 -0.82 9.69
C THR A 142 9.21 -0.89 9.09
N LEU A 143 9.86 -2.07 9.13
CA LEU A 143 11.21 -2.28 8.62
C LEU A 143 11.27 -2.14 7.09
N HIS A 144 10.29 -2.69 6.36
CA HIS A 144 10.20 -2.54 4.91
C HIS A 144 10.07 -1.07 4.50
N LEU A 145 9.17 -0.32 5.17
CA LEU A 145 9.02 1.11 4.91
C LEU A 145 10.31 1.89 5.19
N ASN A 146 10.97 1.57 6.31
CA ASN A 146 12.24 2.20 6.66
C ASN A 146 13.33 1.91 5.63
N SER A 147 13.48 0.66 5.20
CA SER A 147 14.47 0.26 4.19
C SER A 147 14.25 0.98 2.87
N MET A 148 12.99 1.07 2.40
CA MET A 148 12.65 1.81 1.18
C MET A 148 13.06 3.28 1.26
N ASN A 149 12.76 3.97 2.36
CA ASN A 149 13.10 5.39 2.52
C ASN A 149 14.58 5.62 2.74
N LYS A 150 15.26 4.75 3.51
CA LYS A 150 16.69 4.86 3.81
C LYS A 150 17.57 4.68 2.57
N ASN A 151 17.21 3.73 1.73
CA ASN A 151 18.02 3.32 0.58
C ASN A 151 17.72 4.13 -0.70
N ASN A 152 16.65 4.92 -0.72
CA ASN A 152 16.19 5.64 -1.91
C ASN A 152 15.91 7.12 -1.61
N VAL A 153 16.96 7.93 -1.54
CA VAL A 153 16.90 9.35 -1.14
C VAL A 153 16.30 10.28 -2.21
N SER A 154 16.04 9.79 -3.42
CA SER A 154 15.63 10.63 -4.57
C SER A 154 14.43 10.07 -5.33
N LEU A 155 13.42 9.59 -4.60
CA LEU A 155 12.17 9.18 -5.22
C LEU A 155 11.30 10.41 -5.55
N PRO A 156 10.54 10.39 -6.65
CA PRO A 156 9.64 11.50 -7.00
C PRO A 156 8.43 11.59 -6.05
N TRP A 157 8.13 10.54 -5.31
CA TRP A 157 7.01 10.43 -4.38
C TRP A 157 7.46 10.40 -2.92
N ASN A 158 6.62 10.87 -2.03
CA ASN A 158 6.77 10.62 -0.60
C ASN A 158 6.25 9.21 -0.28
N LEU A 159 7.09 8.34 0.27
CA LEU A 159 6.69 7.02 0.74
C LEU A 159 6.31 7.07 2.22
N THR A 160 5.09 6.69 2.52
CA THR A 160 4.55 6.68 3.88
C THR A 160 3.64 5.48 4.12
N PHE A 161 2.91 5.46 5.20
CA PHE A 161 2.05 4.35 5.62
C PHE A 161 0.59 4.75 5.80
N SER A 162 -0.30 3.80 5.53
CA SER A 162 -1.71 3.85 5.88
C SER A 162 -2.12 2.48 6.43
N TYR A 163 -1.48 2.10 7.53
CA TYR A 163 -1.64 0.79 8.13
C TYR A 163 -2.89 0.73 9.00
N GLY A 164 -3.63 -0.37 8.88
CA GLY A 164 -4.69 -0.74 9.82
C GLY A 164 -4.11 -1.67 10.91
N ARG A 165 -4.06 -2.98 10.61
CA ARG A 165 -3.62 -4.00 11.56
C ARG A 165 -2.21 -3.77 12.11
N ALA A 166 -1.24 -3.50 11.27
CA ALA A 166 0.14 -3.28 11.69
C ALA A 166 0.36 -2.03 12.55
N LEU A 167 -0.55 -1.05 12.54
CA LEU A 167 -0.53 0.09 13.45
C LEU A 167 -1.21 -0.21 14.79
N GLN A 168 -2.22 -1.08 14.79
CA GLN A 168 -3.11 -1.28 15.92
C GLN A 168 -2.84 -2.56 16.72
N ALA A 169 -2.15 -3.55 16.13
CA ALA A 169 -1.97 -4.88 16.75
C ALA A 169 -1.35 -4.80 18.14
N ASP A 170 -0.24 -4.09 18.29
CA ASP A 170 0.46 -3.93 19.57
C ASP A 170 -0.43 -3.23 20.62
N ALA A 171 -1.21 -2.25 20.16
CA ALA A 171 -2.14 -1.54 21.01
C ALA A 171 -3.28 -2.43 21.51
N LEU A 172 -3.84 -3.26 20.65
CA LEU A 172 -4.90 -4.20 21.01
C LEU A 172 -4.39 -5.25 22.01
N ILE A 173 -3.16 -5.77 21.80
CA ILE A 173 -2.51 -6.70 22.72
C ILE A 173 -2.26 -6.04 24.06
N GLY A 174 -1.68 -4.84 24.07
CA GLY A 174 -1.39 -4.08 25.29
C GLY A 174 -2.66 -3.69 26.06
N TRP A 175 -3.71 -3.38 25.35
CA TRP A 175 -5.01 -3.04 25.95
C TRP A 175 -5.69 -4.28 26.58
N GLY A 176 -5.76 -5.40 25.86
CA GLY A 176 -6.34 -6.65 26.33
C GLY A 176 -7.79 -6.53 26.83
N GLY A 177 -8.51 -5.46 26.48
CA GLY A 177 -9.84 -5.14 26.96
C GLY A 177 -9.87 -4.36 28.29
N GLU A 178 -8.78 -4.25 29.02
CA GLU A 178 -8.74 -3.74 30.40
C GLU A 178 -7.70 -2.63 30.64
N ASN A 179 -6.53 -2.70 30.00
CA ASN A 179 -5.41 -1.80 30.27
C ASN A 179 -5.28 -0.71 29.21
N ARG A 180 -6.07 0.34 29.36
CA ARG A 180 -6.09 1.47 28.42
C ARG A 180 -4.72 2.16 28.30
N GLU A 181 -3.98 2.33 29.39
CA GLU A 181 -2.69 3.04 29.38
C GLU A 181 -1.65 2.27 28.56
N LYS A 182 -1.55 0.95 28.75
CA LYS A 182 -0.65 0.10 27.95
C LYS A 182 -1.03 0.10 26.46
N GLY A 183 -2.32 0.07 26.16
CA GLY A 183 -2.79 0.17 24.78
C GLY A 183 -2.40 1.49 24.11
N GLN A 184 -2.56 2.61 24.82
CA GLN A 184 -2.17 3.93 24.33
C GLN A 184 -0.65 4.06 24.15
N GLU A 185 0.15 3.58 25.12
CA GLU A 185 1.61 3.59 25.02
C GLU A 185 2.10 2.78 23.81
N ALA A 186 1.60 1.55 23.65
CA ALA A 186 1.94 0.69 22.52
C ALA A 186 1.57 1.34 21.17
N PHE A 187 0.40 1.97 21.07
CA PHE A 187 -0.01 2.69 19.88
C PHE A 187 0.90 3.87 19.56
N LEU A 188 1.22 4.69 20.55
CA LEU A 188 2.12 5.84 20.37
C LEU A 188 3.51 5.41 19.94
N ASN A 189 4.05 4.34 20.52
CA ASN A 189 5.36 3.81 20.15
C ASN A 189 5.37 3.30 18.70
N ARG A 190 4.35 2.54 18.29
CA ARG A 190 4.22 2.06 16.92
C ARG A 190 4.06 3.22 15.92
N ALA A 191 3.21 4.19 16.23
CA ALA A 191 3.01 5.38 15.39
C ALA A 191 4.31 6.19 15.22
N LYS A 192 5.08 6.35 16.31
CA LYS A 192 6.39 7.00 16.27
C LYS A 192 7.39 6.25 15.40
N ASN A 193 7.48 4.92 15.55
CA ASN A 193 8.39 4.09 14.75
C ASN A 193 8.02 4.14 13.26
N ASN A 194 6.74 4.06 12.92
CA ASN A 194 6.29 4.22 11.54
C ASN A 194 6.59 5.62 10.98
N GLY A 195 6.46 6.67 11.81
CA GLY A 195 6.86 8.03 11.46
C GLY A 195 8.36 8.15 11.18
N LEU A 196 9.21 7.52 11.99
CA LEU A 196 10.66 7.46 11.75
C LEU A 196 10.97 6.64 10.48
N ALA A 197 10.29 5.50 10.28
CA ALA A 197 10.44 4.68 9.10
C ALA A 197 10.07 5.41 7.79
N SER A 198 9.06 6.29 7.82
CA SER A 198 8.72 7.13 6.66
C SER A 198 9.77 8.20 6.33
N MET A 199 10.75 8.38 7.22
CA MET A 199 11.91 9.26 7.02
C MET A 199 13.23 8.48 6.82
N GLY A 200 13.21 7.14 6.86
CA GLY A 200 14.41 6.30 6.80
C GLY A 200 15.32 6.44 8.03
N MET A 201 14.75 6.76 9.19
CA MET A 201 15.47 7.11 10.43
C MET A 201 15.29 6.09 11.56
N LEU A 202 14.83 4.89 11.24
CA LEU A 202 14.65 3.83 12.22
C LEU A 202 15.91 2.96 12.33
#